data_b2398d375777c76507f9b0f3427a259a
#
_entry.id   b2398d375777c76507f9b0f3427a259a
#
_cell.length_a   1.000
_cell.length_b   1.000
_cell.length_c   1.000
_cell.angle_alpha   90.00
_cell.angle_beta   90.00
_cell.angle_gamma   90.00
#
_symmetry.space_group_name_H-M   'P 1'
#
loop_
_entity.id
_entity.type
_entity.pdbx_description
1 polymer ?
#
loop_
_entity_poly.entity_id
_entity_poly.type
_entity_poly.pdbx_seq_one_letter_code
_entity_poly.pdbx_strand_id
1 'polypeptide(L)'
;KAESLLTEYASEDNHWADQKEACLLLGQMYEGQTEGMPETDWNKAVEYYERGAAQGSEMCKERLGRLYFEGETVVQDYDRAFLFLQECREKGLLQDALPLAFLYQNGYGCEKDERKAAELYLEAAKKEKNKDAYYELGKLYERGEQIPQDLEQAVDYYRQAALYGHDGARKCLSHFKRNFFGKWKRVR
;
A
#
# COMPACT_ATOMS: atom_id res chain seq x y z
N LYS A 1 23.50 19.04 14.11
CA LYS A 1 23.12 19.11 15.54
C LYS A 1 21.88 18.22 15.82
N ALA A 2 20.81 18.32 15.03
CA ALA A 2 19.61 17.46 15.17
C ALA A 2 19.96 15.98 14.90
N GLU A 3 20.68 15.70 13.79
CA GLU A 3 21.14 14.35 13.46
C GLU A 3 21.98 13.74 14.57
N SER A 4 22.95 14.48 15.10
CA SER A 4 23.82 14.00 16.20
C SER A 4 23.02 13.65 17.46
N LEU A 5 22.02 14.45 17.82
CA LEU A 5 21.14 14.17 18.94
C LEU A 5 20.27 12.94 18.69
N LEU A 6 19.64 12.84 17.52
CA LEU A 6 18.79 11.71 17.18
C LEU A 6 19.59 10.40 17.08
N THR A 7 20.83 10.46 16.57
CA THR A 7 21.74 9.29 16.53
C THR A 7 22.11 8.83 17.96
N GLU A 8 22.32 9.75 18.88
CA GLU A 8 22.55 9.46 20.29
C GLU A 8 21.31 8.79 20.93
N TYR A 9 20.11 9.31 20.66
CA TYR A 9 18.85 8.71 21.14
C TYR A 9 18.57 7.32 20.52
N ALA A 10 18.94 7.11 19.27
CA ALA A 10 18.78 5.84 18.58
C ALA A 10 19.85 4.79 18.96
N SER A 11 20.85 5.13 19.78
CA SER A 11 21.93 4.20 20.18
C SER A 11 21.40 3.12 21.13
N GLU A 12 22.01 1.91 21.07
CA GLU A 12 21.61 0.76 21.90
C GLU A 12 21.80 0.99 23.40
N ASP A 13 22.69 1.92 23.78
CA ASP A 13 22.94 2.27 25.16
C ASP A 13 21.87 3.15 25.82
N ASN A 14 20.94 3.64 25.02
CA ASN A 14 19.89 4.53 25.49
C ASN A 14 18.60 3.76 25.80
N HIS A 15 18.27 3.62 27.08
CA HIS A 15 17.12 2.83 27.58
C HIS A 15 15.77 3.59 27.54
N TRP A 16 15.63 4.62 26.70
CA TRP A 16 14.44 5.46 26.67
C TRP A 16 13.38 4.92 25.69
N ALA A 17 12.12 5.16 26.05
CA ALA A 17 10.95 4.79 25.24
C ALA A 17 10.96 5.38 23.82
N ASP A 18 11.80 6.38 23.59
CA ASP A 18 11.85 7.17 22.35
C ASP A 18 12.83 6.66 21.28
N GLN A 19 13.56 5.55 21.57
CA GLN A 19 14.57 5.02 20.64
C GLN A 19 13.96 4.64 19.27
N LYS A 20 12.78 4.03 19.26
CA LYS A 20 12.05 3.69 18.02
C LYS A 20 11.57 4.92 17.24
N GLU A 21 11.24 6.00 17.97
CA GLU A 21 10.83 7.28 17.40
C GLU A 21 12.00 8.01 16.78
N ALA A 22 13.17 7.99 17.46
CA ALA A 22 14.43 8.51 16.91
C ALA A 22 14.83 7.76 15.63
N CYS A 23 14.68 6.45 15.59
CA CYS A 23 14.91 5.65 14.37
C CYS A 23 13.96 6.05 13.23
N LEU A 24 12.67 6.26 13.51
CA LEU A 24 11.70 6.74 12.51
C LEU A 24 12.12 8.10 11.93
N LEU A 25 12.44 9.05 12.81
CA LEU A 25 12.84 10.40 12.38
C LEU A 25 14.13 10.39 11.57
N LEU A 26 15.15 9.61 12.00
CA LEU A 26 16.39 9.46 11.23
C LEU A 26 16.14 8.83 9.85
N GLY A 27 15.30 7.80 9.77
CA GLY A 27 14.90 7.21 8.50
C GLY A 27 14.27 8.26 7.58
N GLN A 28 13.31 9.03 8.06
CA GLN A 28 12.67 10.11 7.31
C GLN A 28 13.65 11.23 6.90
N MET A 29 14.60 11.56 7.75
CA MET A 29 15.65 12.53 7.43
C MET A 29 16.50 12.07 6.25
N TYR A 30 16.94 10.80 6.25
CA TYR A 30 17.75 10.25 5.17
C TYR A 30 16.96 9.99 3.88
N GLU A 31 15.63 9.92 3.94
CA GLU A 31 14.77 9.97 2.75
C GLU A 31 14.68 11.35 2.09
N GLY A 32 15.28 12.40 2.70
CA GLY A 32 15.20 13.75 2.20
C GLY A 32 13.86 14.45 2.44
N GLN A 33 13.04 13.96 3.36
CA GLN A 33 11.74 14.56 3.70
C GLN A 33 11.85 15.81 4.61
N THR A 34 13.05 16.16 5.05
CA THR A 34 13.27 17.24 6.01
C THR A 34 14.10 18.36 5.36
N GLU A 35 13.56 19.59 5.31
CA GLU A 35 14.26 20.76 4.78
C GLU A 35 15.58 21.01 5.52
N GLY A 36 16.67 21.26 4.76
CA GLY A 36 17.99 21.61 5.31
C GLY A 36 18.85 20.43 5.75
N MET A 37 18.50 19.20 5.36
CA MET A 37 19.22 17.99 5.71
C MET A 37 20.19 17.51 4.60
N PRO A 38 21.15 16.60 4.92
CA PRO A 38 22.11 16.09 3.95
C PRO A 38 21.43 15.37 2.78
N GLU A 39 22.21 15.09 1.75
CA GLU A 39 21.76 14.34 0.56
C GLU A 39 21.03 13.05 0.96
N THR A 40 19.99 12.72 0.21
CA THR A 40 19.19 11.51 0.38
C THR A 40 20.09 10.27 0.39
N ASP A 41 19.99 9.46 1.45
CA ASP A 41 20.73 8.20 1.60
C ASP A 41 19.77 7.08 1.98
N TRP A 42 19.26 6.40 0.97
CA TRP A 42 18.29 5.33 1.14
C TRP A 42 18.82 4.13 1.93
N ASN A 43 20.12 3.84 1.87
CA ASN A 43 20.70 2.74 2.65
C ASN A 43 20.63 3.04 4.15
N LYS A 44 20.97 4.26 4.53
CA LYS A 44 20.82 4.69 5.93
C LYS A 44 19.35 4.80 6.35
N ALA A 45 18.48 5.28 5.48
CA ALA A 45 17.05 5.34 5.77
C ALA A 45 16.51 3.94 6.13
N VAL A 46 16.81 2.93 5.30
CA VAL A 46 16.39 1.55 5.54
C VAL A 46 17.02 0.99 6.82
N GLU A 47 18.32 1.22 7.06
CA GLU A 47 18.99 0.78 8.30
C GLU A 47 18.26 1.29 9.54
N TYR A 48 17.94 2.57 9.59
CA TYR A 48 17.20 3.15 10.73
C TYR A 48 15.77 2.62 10.82
N TYR A 49 15.06 2.42 9.71
CA TYR A 49 13.75 1.80 9.76
C TYR A 49 13.79 0.36 10.22
N GLU A 50 14.81 -0.44 9.81
CA GLU A 50 14.99 -1.82 10.31
C GLU A 50 15.26 -1.84 11.81
N ARG A 51 16.09 -0.92 12.32
CA ARG A 51 16.33 -0.77 13.75
C ARG A 51 15.06 -0.39 14.52
N GLY A 52 14.30 0.58 14.01
CA GLY A 52 13.01 0.97 14.61
C GLY A 52 11.98 -0.15 14.56
N ALA A 53 11.91 -0.90 13.47
CA ALA A 53 11.03 -2.06 13.33
C ALA A 53 11.37 -3.18 14.32
N ALA A 54 12.68 -3.45 14.53
CA ALA A 54 13.15 -4.41 15.53
C ALA A 54 12.77 -4.01 16.96
N GLN A 55 12.64 -2.71 17.23
CA GLN A 55 12.18 -2.15 18.51
C GLN A 55 10.66 -2.06 18.61
N GLY A 56 9.93 -2.56 17.62
CA GLY A 56 8.46 -2.58 17.60
C GLY A 56 7.82 -1.29 17.12
N SER A 57 8.51 -0.48 16.32
CA SER A 57 7.89 0.68 15.65
C SER A 57 7.05 0.21 14.45
N GLU A 58 5.74 0.31 14.57
CA GLU A 58 4.84 -0.07 13.47
C GLU A 58 4.95 0.91 12.28
N MET A 59 5.25 2.18 12.55
CA MET A 59 5.47 3.16 11.47
C MET A 59 6.72 2.83 10.66
N CYS A 60 7.80 2.36 11.32
CA CYS A 60 8.98 1.88 10.61
C CYS A 60 8.68 0.62 9.78
N LYS A 61 7.89 -0.31 10.33
CA LYS A 61 7.44 -1.52 9.60
C LYS A 61 6.60 -1.16 8.38
N GLU A 62 5.61 -0.28 8.53
CA GLU A 62 4.79 0.16 7.42
C GLU A 62 5.63 0.83 6.32
N ARG A 63 6.59 1.67 6.73
CA ARG A 63 7.50 2.33 5.78
C ARG A 63 8.37 1.33 5.03
N LEU A 64 8.98 0.37 5.74
CA LEU A 64 9.74 -0.73 5.13
C LEU A 64 8.89 -1.57 4.18
N GLY A 65 7.68 -1.92 4.61
CA GLY A 65 6.74 -2.66 3.78
C GLY A 65 6.46 -1.97 2.45
N ARG A 66 6.29 -0.65 2.46
CA ARG A 66 6.10 0.15 1.24
C ARG A 66 7.38 0.22 0.40
N LEU A 67 8.53 0.48 1.00
CA LEU A 67 9.81 0.55 0.28
C LEU A 67 10.12 -0.76 -0.45
N TYR A 68 9.94 -1.90 0.22
CA TYR A 68 10.13 -3.22 -0.39
C TYR A 68 9.06 -3.54 -1.45
N PHE A 69 7.85 -3.02 -1.29
CA PHE A 69 6.78 -3.16 -2.28
C PHE A 69 7.06 -2.34 -3.56
N GLU A 70 7.47 -1.09 -3.40
CA GLU A 70 7.73 -0.17 -4.52
C GLU A 70 8.98 -0.60 -5.31
N GLY A 71 10.06 -0.95 -4.63
CA GLY A 71 11.31 -1.39 -5.25
C GLY A 71 12.04 -0.32 -6.04
N GLU A 72 11.71 0.96 -5.85
CA GLU A 72 12.31 2.07 -6.60
C GLU A 72 13.66 2.48 -6.03
N THR A 73 13.79 2.45 -4.71
CA THR A 73 14.96 2.92 -3.97
C THR A 73 15.75 1.82 -3.29
N VAL A 74 15.12 0.69 -3.09
CA VAL A 74 15.69 -0.56 -2.57
C VAL A 74 15.31 -1.70 -3.49
N VAL A 75 16.01 -2.83 -3.41
CA VAL A 75 15.63 -4.02 -4.18
C VAL A 75 14.24 -4.46 -3.75
N GLN A 76 13.33 -4.62 -4.73
CA GLN A 76 11.97 -5.06 -4.49
C GLN A 76 11.94 -6.45 -3.83
N ASP A 77 11.19 -6.57 -2.75
CA ASP A 77 11.03 -7.81 -2.00
C ASP A 77 9.57 -7.91 -1.49
N TYR A 78 8.76 -8.61 -2.23
CA TYR A 78 7.34 -8.78 -1.89
C TYR A 78 7.12 -9.64 -0.65
N ASP A 79 8.02 -10.56 -0.31
CA ASP A 79 7.91 -11.38 0.89
C ASP A 79 8.07 -10.52 2.14
N ARG A 80 9.10 -9.66 2.17
CA ARG A 80 9.30 -8.68 3.24
C ARG A 80 8.19 -7.64 3.27
N ALA A 81 7.75 -7.14 2.11
CA ALA A 81 6.66 -6.19 2.01
C ALA A 81 5.38 -6.76 2.63
N PHE A 82 5.01 -7.99 2.26
CA PHE A 82 3.85 -8.66 2.82
C PHE A 82 3.96 -8.84 4.33
N LEU A 83 5.09 -9.34 4.84
CA LEU A 83 5.30 -9.57 6.26
C LEU A 83 5.07 -8.29 7.07
N PHE A 84 5.71 -7.19 6.71
CA PHE A 84 5.61 -5.93 7.45
C PHE A 84 4.20 -5.31 7.36
N LEU A 85 3.60 -5.28 6.17
CA LEU A 85 2.27 -4.71 5.98
C LEU A 85 1.18 -5.53 6.66
N GLN A 86 1.31 -6.86 6.65
CA GLN A 86 0.39 -7.77 7.32
C GLN A 86 0.45 -7.61 8.85
N GLU A 87 1.64 -7.50 9.43
CA GLU A 87 1.78 -7.21 10.87
C GLU A 87 1.10 -5.90 11.26
N CYS A 88 1.30 -4.83 10.47
CA CYS A 88 0.63 -3.55 10.70
C CYS A 88 -0.89 -3.68 10.60
N ARG A 89 -1.38 -4.48 9.63
CA ARG A 89 -2.82 -4.75 9.45
C ARG A 89 -3.43 -5.46 10.65
N GLU A 90 -2.78 -6.51 11.15
CA GLU A 90 -3.25 -7.30 12.29
C GLU A 90 -3.38 -6.47 13.57
N LYS A 91 -2.54 -5.45 13.72
CA LYS A 91 -2.62 -4.49 14.83
C LYS A 91 -3.58 -3.32 14.58
N GLY A 92 -4.22 -3.26 13.41
CA GLY A 92 -5.12 -2.18 13.04
C GLY A 92 -4.42 -0.82 12.81
N LEU A 93 -3.12 -0.85 12.53
CA LEU A 93 -2.27 0.33 12.37
C LEU A 93 -1.87 0.61 10.91
N LEU A 94 -2.30 -0.23 9.97
CA LEU A 94 -2.03 -0.04 8.55
C LEU A 94 -2.77 1.21 8.04
N GLN A 95 -2.03 2.20 7.56
CA GLN A 95 -2.59 3.46 7.06
C GLN A 95 -3.07 3.33 5.60
N ASP A 96 -2.26 2.70 4.76
CA ASP A 96 -2.56 2.48 3.34
C ASP A 96 -2.68 0.98 3.04
N ALA A 97 -3.90 0.56 2.75
CA ALA A 97 -4.21 -0.85 2.48
C ALA A 97 -3.92 -1.29 1.02
N LEU A 98 -3.62 -0.36 0.09
CA LEU A 98 -3.44 -0.66 -1.33
C LEU A 98 -2.30 -1.63 -1.62
N PRO A 99 -1.08 -1.45 -1.07
CA PRO A 99 0.01 -2.38 -1.31
C PRO A 99 -0.33 -3.81 -0.85
N LEU A 100 -0.93 -3.94 0.33
CA LEU A 100 -1.33 -5.25 0.86
C LEU A 100 -2.44 -5.91 0.02
N ALA A 101 -3.41 -5.11 -0.46
CA ALA A 101 -4.45 -5.59 -1.38
C ALA A 101 -3.85 -6.13 -2.68
N PHE A 102 -2.88 -5.42 -3.25
CA PHE A 102 -2.18 -5.85 -4.46
C PHE A 102 -1.40 -7.17 -4.24
N LEU A 103 -0.72 -7.31 -3.10
CA LEU A 103 0.01 -8.53 -2.75
C LEU A 103 -0.93 -9.74 -2.68
N TYR A 104 -2.07 -9.62 -1.98
CA TYR A 104 -3.09 -10.67 -1.94
C TYR A 104 -3.69 -10.99 -3.32
N GLN A 105 -3.98 -9.97 -4.13
CA GLN A 105 -4.56 -10.14 -5.46
C GLN A 105 -3.67 -10.97 -6.39
N ASN A 106 -2.35 -10.80 -6.28
CA ASN A 106 -1.38 -11.44 -7.16
C ASN A 106 -0.70 -12.66 -6.54
N GLY A 107 -0.85 -12.88 -5.23
CA GLY A 107 -0.17 -13.94 -4.51
C GLY A 107 1.33 -13.67 -4.34
N TYR A 108 1.72 -12.40 -4.16
CA TYR A 108 3.10 -12.01 -3.97
C TYR A 108 3.44 -11.97 -2.47
N GLY A 109 4.40 -12.77 -2.04
CA GLY A 109 4.74 -12.93 -0.62
C GLY A 109 3.69 -13.66 0.22
N CYS A 110 2.59 -14.12 -0.41
CA CYS A 110 1.49 -14.84 0.25
C CYS A 110 0.72 -15.71 -0.74
N GLU A 111 -0.18 -16.54 -0.24
CA GLU A 111 -1.17 -17.21 -1.08
C GLU A 111 -2.14 -16.18 -1.70
N LYS A 112 -2.44 -16.33 -3.00
CA LYS A 112 -3.39 -15.47 -3.71
C LYS A 112 -4.78 -15.55 -3.06
N ASP A 113 -5.32 -14.40 -2.67
CA ASP A 113 -6.64 -14.27 -2.06
C ASP A 113 -7.35 -13.00 -2.55
N GLU A 114 -8.12 -13.15 -3.65
CA GLU A 114 -8.86 -12.02 -4.23
C GLU A 114 -10.00 -11.51 -3.33
N ARG A 115 -10.48 -12.32 -2.39
CA ARG A 115 -11.52 -11.87 -1.43
C ARG A 115 -10.93 -10.89 -0.44
N LYS A 116 -9.78 -11.24 0.18
CA LYS A 116 -9.06 -10.30 1.05
C LYS A 116 -8.61 -9.06 0.29
N ALA A 117 -8.14 -9.21 -0.94
CA ALA A 117 -7.78 -8.07 -1.78
C ALA A 117 -8.97 -7.14 -2.00
N ALA A 118 -10.17 -7.69 -2.32
CA ALA A 118 -11.37 -6.88 -2.51
C ALA A 118 -11.81 -6.14 -1.24
N GLU A 119 -11.71 -6.78 -0.07
CA GLU A 119 -12.01 -6.14 1.22
C GLU A 119 -11.07 -4.94 1.48
N LEU A 120 -9.77 -5.11 1.26
CA LEU A 120 -8.76 -4.06 1.43
C LEU A 120 -8.92 -2.92 0.42
N TYR A 121 -9.18 -3.25 -0.85
CA TYR A 121 -9.49 -2.22 -1.86
C TYR A 121 -10.78 -1.46 -1.52
N LEU A 122 -11.80 -2.14 -1.00
CA LEU A 122 -13.06 -1.49 -0.60
C LEU A 122 -12.84 -0.55 0.59
N GLU A 123 -11.98 -0.93 1.53
CA GLU A 123 -11.58 -0.08 2.65
C GLU A 123 -10.88 1.19 2.15
N ALA A 124 -9.85 1.05 1.32
CA ALA A 124 -9.11 2.17 0.73
C ALA A 124 -10.03 3.08 -0.12
N ALA A 125 -10.90 2.47 -0.94
CA ALA A 125 -11.84 3.19 -1.78
C ALA A 125 -12.81 4.06 -0.97
N LYS A 126 -13.33 3.54 0.15
CA LYS A 126 -14.28 4.27 1.01
C LYS A 126 -13.61 5.35 1.85
N LYS A 127 -12.43 5.04 2.43
CA LYS A 127 -11.70 5.95 3.33
C LYS A 127 -11.18 7.19 2.59
N GLU A 128 -10.62 7.00 1.40
CA GLU A 128 -9.85 8.04 0.71
C GLU A 128 -10.44 8.43 -0.65
N LYS A 129 -11.59 7.85 -1.04
CA LYS A 129 -12.15 7.99 -2.39
C LYS A 129 -11.10 7.60 -3.46
N ASN A 130 -10.27 6.63 -3.14
CA ASN A 130 -9.13 6.24 -3.94
C ASN A 130 -9.56 5.64 -5.28
N LYS A 131 -9.22 6.34 -6.36
CA LYS A 131 -9.61 5.97 -7.73
C LYS A 131 -9.01 4.64 -8.19
N ASP A 132 -7.79 4.34 -7.74
CA ASP A 132 -7.08 3.12 -8.15
C ASP A 132 -7.68 1.90 -7.45
N ALA A 133 -8.07 2.04 -6.17
CA ALA A 133 -8.81 1.01 -5.44
C ALA A 133 -10.16 0.68 -6.11
N TYR A 134 -10.93 1.70 -6.49
CA TYR A 134 -12.17 1.48 -7.24
C TYR A 134 -11.93 0.79 -8.60
N TYR A 135 -10.86 1.16 -9.29
CA TYR A 135 -10.51 0.53 -10.56
C TYR A 135 -10.15 -0.96 -10.40
N GLU A 136 -9.33 -1.30 -9.40
CA GLU A 136 -8.98 -2.69 -9.11
C GLU A 136 -10.19 -3.52 -8.67
N LEU A 137 -11.10 -2.97 -7.86
CA LEU A 137 -12.38 -3.63 -7.56
C LEU A 137 -13.18 -3.93 -8.84
N GLY A 138 -13.27 -2.96 -9.75
CA GLY A 138 -13.93 -3.16 -11.04
C GLY A 138 -13.34 -4.34 -11.81
N LYS A 139 -12.01 -4.47 -11.84
CA LYS A 139 -11.31 -5.58 -12.48
C LYS A 139 -11.59 -6.92 -11.82
N LEU A 140 -11.59 -6.98 -10.48
CA LEU A 140 -11.86 -8.20 -9.73
C LEU A 140 -13.26 -8.74 -10.03
N TYR A 141 -14.30 -7.90 -9.96
CA TYR A 141 -15.68 -8.29 -10.26
C TYR A 141 -15.91 -8.56 -11.76
N GLU A 142 -15.15 -7.94 -12.65
CA GLU A 142 -15.19 -8.21 -14.09
C GLU A 142 -14.61 -9.59 -14.42
N ARG A 143 -13.47 -9.96 -13.81
CA ARG A 143 -12.81 -11.24 -14.05
C ARG A 143 -13.59 -12.42 -13.48
N GLY A 144 -13.99 -12.32 -12.23
CA GLY A 144 -14.76 -13.36 -11.56
C GLY A 144 -13.99 -14.66 -11.32
N GLU A 145 -12.73 -14.59 -10.92
CA GLU A 145 -11.88 -15.76 -10.68
C GLU A 145 -12.18 -16.40 -9.31
N GLN A 146 -11.76 -15.77 -8.22
CA GLN A 146 -12.03 -16.24 -6.85
C GLN A 146 -13.26 -15.56 -6.23
N ILE A 147 -13.73 -14.47 -6.83
CA ILE A 147 -14.96 -13.78 -6.50
C ILE A 147 -15.95 -14.03 -7.64
N PRO A 148 -17.25 -14.27 -7.38
CA PRO A 148 -18.24 -14.43 -8.46
C PRO A 148 -18.25 -13.21 -9.39
N GLN A 149 -18.24 -13.45 -10.70
CA GLN A 149 -18.33 -12.37 -11.69
C GLN A 149 -19.64 -11.58 -11.51
N ASP A 150 -19.51 -10.26 -11.41
CA ASP A 150 -20.63 -9.33 -11.35
C ASP A 150 -20.33 -8.07 -12.17
N LEU A 151 -20.85 -8.05 -13.40
CA LEU A 151 -20.63 -6.93 -14.32
C LEU A 151 -21.39 -5.65 -13.92
N GLU A 152 -22.48 -5.75 -13.13
CA GLU A 152 -23.16 -4.56 -12.59
C GLU A 152 -22.24 -3.89 -11.56
N GLN A 153 -21.71 -4.64 -10.60
CA GLN A 153 -20.75 -4.12 -9.62
C GLN A 153 -19.47 -3.62 -10.30
N ALA A 154 -18.93 -4.36 -11.27
CA ALA A 154 -17.74 -3.95 -12.01
C ALA A 154 -17.91 -2.59 -12.66
N VAL A 155 -19.04 -2.38 -13.37
CA VAL A 155 -19.36 -1.10 -14.01
C VAL A 155 -19.54 0.01 -12.99
N ASP A 156 -20.18 -0.26 -11.86
CA ASP A 156 -20.36 0.74 -10.81
C ASP A 156 -19.02 1.16 -10.18
N TYR A 157 -18.12 0.22 -9.91
CA TYR A 157 -16.77 0.56 -9.45
C TYR A 157 -15.95 1.31 -10.49
N TYR A 158 -16.00 0.93 -11.77
CA TYR A 158 -15.35 1.71 -12.83
C TYR A 158 -15.91 3.13 -12.96
N ARG A 159 -17.22 3.33 -12.73
CA ARG A 159 -17.82 4.67 -12.70
C ARG A 159 -17.30 5.51 -11.56
N GLN A 160 -17.18 4.92 -10.36
CA GLN A 160 -16.59 5.63 -9.23
C GLN A 160 -15.11 5.99 -9.51
N ALA A 161 -14.32 5.05 -10.03
CA ALA A 161 -12.94 5.33 -10.43
C ALA A 161 -12.86 6.47 -11.46
N ALA A 162 -13.72 6.43 -12.50
CA ALA A 162 -13.78 7.47 -13.54
C ALA A 162 -14.20 8.84 -12.98
N LEU A 163 -15.14 8.86 -12.02
CA LEU A 163 -15.59 10.07 -11.34
C LEU A 163 -14.44 10.73 -10.59
N TYR A 164 -13.56 9.93 -9.96
CA TYR A 164 -12.35 10.41 -9.27
C TYR A 164 -11.14 10.57 -10.21
N GLY A 165 -11.35 10.49 -11.52
CA GLY A 165 -10.31 10.83 -12.50
C GLY A 165 -9.40 9.68 -12.92
N HIS A 166 -9.83 8.41 -12.83
CA HIS A 166 -9.06 7.28 -13.33
C HIS A 166 -9.30 7.05 -14.82
N ASP A 167 -8.32 7.37 -15.68
CA ASP A 167 -8.47 7.29 -17.14
C ASP A 167 -8.64 5.86 -17.66
N GLY A 168 -7.98 4.87 -17.04
CA GLY A 168 -8.17 3.46 -17.37
C GLY A 168 -9.62 3.00 -17.17
N ALA A 169 -10.27 3.46 -16.10
CA ALA A 169 -11.66 3.15 -15.84
C ALA A 169 -12.59 3.75 -16.90
N ARG A 170 -12.33 4.97 -17.37
CA ARG A 170 -13.07 5.57 -18.49
C ARG A 170 -12.96 4.74 -19.76
N LYS A 171 -11.75 4.23 -20.05
CA LYS A 171 -11.54 3.33 -21.20
C LYS A 171 -12.27 2.00 -21.01
N CYS A 172 -12.22 1.40 -19.82
CA CYS A 172 -12.95 0.16 -19.52
C CYS A 172 -14.46 0.35 -19.74
N LEU A 173 -15.04 1.43 -19.23
CA LEU A 173 -16.48 1.71 -19.39
C LEU A 173 -16.95 1.77 -20.84
N SER A 174 -16.10 2.19 -21.78
CA SER A 174 -16.45 2.21 -23.21
C SER A 174 -16.69 0.82 -23.81
N HIS A 175 -16.15 -0.23 -23.16
CA HIS A 175 -16.35 -1.63 -23.58
C HIS A 175 -17.57 -2.31 -22.97
N PHE A 176 -18.37 -1.58 -22.19
CA PHE A 176 -19.60 -2.12 -21.60
C PHE A 176 -20.84 -1.54 -22.26
N LYS A 177 -21.78 -2.40 -22.63
CA LYS A 177 -23.10 -2.01 -23.13
C LYS A 177 -24.19 -2.82 -22.44
N ARG A 178 -25.38 -2.24 -22.27
CA ARG A 178 -26.55 -2.99 -21.83
C ARG A 178 -27.13 -3.81 -22.99
N ASN A 179 -27.46 -5.07 -22.71
CA ASN A 179 -28.19 -5.90 -23.63
C ASN A 179 -29.69 -5.55 -23.63
N PHE A 180 -30.47 -6.24 -24.47
CA PHE A 180 -31.94 -6.05 -24.58
C PHE A 180 -32.68 -6.22 -23.23
N PHE A 181 -32.15 -7.06 -22.33
CA PHE A 181 -32.71 -7.30 -20.99
C PHE A 181 -32.17 -6.32 -19.92
N GLY A 182 -31.48 -5.27 -20.35
CA GLY A 182 -30.90 -4.26 -19.45
C GLY A 182 -29.66 -4.68 -18.70
N LYS A 183 -29.15 -5.92 -18.90
CA LYS A 183 -27.93 -6.42 -18.23
C LYS A 183 -26.68 -5.96 -18.96
N TRP A 184 -25.64 -5.66 -18.18
CA TRP A 184 -24.34 -5.31 -18.74
C TRP A 184 -23.67 -6.50 -19.43
N LYS A 185 -23.01 -6.22 -20.53
CA LYS A 185 -22.11 -7.14 -21.22
C LYS A 185 -20.89 -6.39 -21.69
N ARG A 186 -19.74 -7.07 -21.70
CA ARG A 186 -18.54 -6.56 -22.35
C ARG A 186 -18.67 -6.70 -23.86
N VAL A 187 -18.32 -5.66 -24.59
CA VAL A 187 -18.20 -5.67 -26.06
C VAL A 187 -16.73 -5.56 -26.45
N ARG A 188 -16.38 -6.24 -27.53
CA ARG A 188 -14.99 -6.22 -28.04
C ARG A 188 -14.67 -4.89 -28.70
#